data_2772c48f233bc69730087ee9e53d007c
#
_entry.id   2772c48f233bc69730087ee9e53d007c
#
_cell.length_a   1.000
_cell.length_b   1.000
_cell.length_c   1.000
_cell.angle_alpha   90.00
_cell.angle_beta   90.00
_cell.angle_gamma   90.00
#
_symmetry.space_group_name_H-M   'P 1'
#
loop_
_entity.id
_entity.type
_entity.pdbx_description
1 polymer ?
#
loop_
_entity_poly.entity_id
_entity_poly.type
_entity_poly.pdbx_seq_one_letter_code
_entity_poly.pdbx_strand_id
1 'polypeptide(L)'
;MSTQTTYRTCPRSGLQFERQAENLMKANAFVAVVWLLIGGLLAIGVVMTRWPAFRWLEADRFYQVLTAHGIDMLIFWIIFFEIAILYFCASTLLRCRIATPKIAWLAFALMLIGSVTNNVAVWRGGSSVMMTSYVPMMAEPAFYLGLILFAVGALIACFVFFGTLVVAKREKTYEGSVPLVTFGAITAAIIAVFTITSGAIILIPTWLMSLGIVKEVDPLVYRTIWWAFGHSSQQINVAAHISVWYLVAAIAFGAKPMSERVSRTAFLLYILFLQLASAHHLLADPGLSTGWKVVNTSYFMYFAVLASMLHGLTIPGAMEVAQRQKGFTKGLFEWLRKAPWGNPTFSGVFISIIGFGFLGGISGVMMGTEQLNMIIHNTIYVPGHFHATVVIGTTLTFMALTYYLI
;
A
#
# COMPACT_ATOMS: atom_id res chain seq x y z
N MET A 1 27.42 6.95 25.62
CA MET A 1 26.35 7.81 26.18
C MET A 1 25.02 7.10 25.93
N SER A 2 24.40 6.58 26.99
CA SER A 2 23.05 6.02 26.94
C SER A 2 22.08 7.19 26.75
N THR A 3 21.57 7.40 25.55
CA THR A 3 20.47 8.35 25.32
C THR A 3 19.26 7.78 26.03
N GLN A 4 18.86 8.45 27.11
CA GLN A 4 17.66 8.12 27.86
C GLN A 4 16.46 8.11 26.91
N THR A 5 15.80 6.98 26.75
CA THR A 5 14.65 6.84 25.83
C THR A 5 13.49 7.67 26.39
N THR A 6 13.07 8.69 25.66
CA THR A 6 12.01 9.61 26.09
C THR A 6 10.69 9.20 25.46
N TYR A 7 9.68 8.91 26.27
CA TYR A 7 8.31 8.59 25.84
C TYR A 7 7.35 9.74 26.10
N ARG A 8 6.41 9.93 25.16
CA ARG A 8 5.25 10.81 25.31
C ARG A 8 3.97 9.97 25.35
N THR A 9 3.11 10.20 26.30
CA THR A 9 1.78 9.60 26.35
C THR A 9 0.79 10.46 25.59
N CYS A 10 0.07 9.88 24.63
CA CYS A 10 -1.00 10.58 23.94
C CYS A 10 -2.19 10.74 24.89
N PRO A 11 -2.68 11.97 25.15
CA PRO A 11 -3.78 12.18 26.09
C PRO A 11 -5.11 11.59 25.60
N ARG A 12 -5.29 11.45 24.29
CA ARG A 12 -6.51 10.92 23.68
C ARG A 12 -6.58 9.40 23.67
N SER A 13 -5.47 8.74 23.31
CA SER A 13 -5.44 7.28 23.13
C SER A 13 -4.78 6.53 24.28
N GLY A 14 -4.06 7.22 25.18
CA GLY A 14 -3.23 6.60 26.22
C GLY A 14 -1.99 5.87 25.69
N LEU A 15 -1.76 5.84 24.36
CA LEU A 15 -0.61 5.19 23.76
C LEU A 15 0.69 5.93 24.08
N GLN A 16 1.75 5.17 24.31
CA GLN A 16 3.09 5.70 24.54
C GLN A 16 3.89 5.71 23.24
N PHE A 17 4.37 6.88 22.87
CA PHE A 17 5.20 7.11 21.68
C PHE A 17 6.65 7.36 22.10
N GLU A 18 7.56 6.57 21.57
CA GLU A 18 8.99 6.87 21.66
C GLU A 18 9.28 8.06 20.74
N ARG A 19 10.02 9.06 21.24
CA ARG A 19 10.14 10.38 20.60
C ARG A 19 10.78 10.32 19.21
N GLN A 20 11.81 9.49 19.00
CA GLN A 20 12.46 9.35 17.69
C GLN A 20 11.55 8.67 16.68
N ALA A 21 10.85 7.61 17.11
CA ALA A 21 9.86 6.93 16.28
C ALA A 21 8.70 7.88 15.93
N GLU A 22 8.21 8.66 16.89
CA GLU A 22 7.14 9.65 16.66
C GLU A 22 7.55 10.69 15.61
N ASN A 23 8.76 11.24 15.71
CA ASN A 23 9.25 12.21 14.74
C ASN A 23 9.36 11.63 13.34
N LEU A 24 9.85 10.38 13.20
CA LEU A 24 9.92 9.67 11.93
C LEU A 24 8.54 9.37 11.36
N MET A 25 7.58 8.93 12.21
CA MET A 25 6.19 8.74 11.79
C MET A 25 5.58 10.04 11.25
N LYS A 26 5.75 11.14 11.97
CA LYS A 26 5.26 12.45 11.55
C LYS A 26 5.90 12.96 10.26
N ALA A 27 7.21 12.80 10.11
CA ALA A 27 7.93 13.20 8.90
C ALA A 27 7.44 12.42 7.67
N ASN A 28 7.33 11.09 7.78
CA ASN A 28 6.84 10.25 6.70
C ASN A 28 5.36 10.57 6.38
N ALA A 29 4.50 10.68 7.38
CA ALA A 29 3.08 11.00 7.18
C ALA A 29 2.88 12.40 6.57
N PHE A 30 3.68 13.39 6.97
CA PHE A 30 3.61 14.73 6.42
C PHE A 30 3.98 14.74 4.93
N VAL A 31 5.11 14.14 4.56
CA VAL A 31 5.53 14.03 3.15
C VAL A 31 4.53 13.23 2.34
N ALA A 32 3.99 12.15 2.89
CA ALA A 32 2.92 11.38 2.28
C ALA A 32 1.71 12.27 1.92
N VAL A 33 1.22 13.07 2.86
CA VAL A 33 0.08 13.98 2.61
C VAL A 33 0.41 15.05 1.57
N VAL A 34 1.64 15.53 1.51
CA VAL A 34 2.08 16.46 0.45
C VAL A 34 1.98 15.80 -0.93
N TRP A 35 2.48 14.56 -1.09
CA TRP A 35 2.36 13.82 -2.35
C TRP A 35 0.90 13.48 -2.67
N LEU A 36 0.08 13.14 -1.68
CA LEU A 36 -1.37 12.94 -1.85
C LEU A 36 -2.05 14.20 -2.40
N LEU A 37 -1.70 15.37 -1.87
CA LEU A 37 -2.25 16.64 -2.34
C LEU A 37 -1.83 16.93 -3.78
N ILE A 38 -0.53 16.81 -4.09
CA ILE A 38 0.00 17.05 -5.43
C ILE A 38 -0.65 16.08 -6.43
N GLY A 39 -0.57 14.79 -6.18
CA GLY A 39 -1.15 13.77 -7.05
C GLY A 39 -2.66 13.89 -7.18
N GLY A 40 -3.36 14.28 -6.10
CA GLY A 40 -4.80 14.55 -6.13
C GLY A 40 -5.19 15.74 -7.00
N LEU A 41 -4.40 16.82 -6.98
CA LEU A 41 -4.62 17.97 -7.87
C LEU A 41 -4.36 17.59 -9.34
N LEU A 42 -3.34 16.78 -9.60
CA LEU A 42 -3.04 16.27 -10.94
C LEU A 42 -4.15 15.35 -11.48
N ALA A 43 -4.85 14.61 -10.60
CA ALA A 43 -6.01 13.81 -10.97
C ALA A 43 -7.12 14.63 -11.65
N ILE A 44 -7.30 15.88 -11.21
CA ILE A 44 -8.28 16.80 -11.83
C ILE A 44 -7.92 17.02 -13.30
N GLY A 45 -6.62 17.27 -13.60
CA GLY A 45 -6.14 17.40 -14.97
C GLY A 45 -6.40 16.16 -15.83
N VAL A 46 -6.16 14.97 -15.24
CA VAL A 46 -6.42 13.68 -15.91
C VAL A 46 -7.91 13.50 -16.23
N VAL A 47 -8.78 13.71 -15.24
CA VAL A 47 -10.24 13.52 -15.39
C VAL A 47 -10.82 14.52 -16.38
N MET A 48 -10.49 15.81 -16.26
CA MET A 48 -10.99 16.86 -17.13
C MET A 48 -10.53 16.69 -18.59
N THR A 49 -9.34 16.14 -18.81
CA THR A 49 -8.85 15.84 -20.15
C THR A 49 -9.57 14.63 -20.77
N ARG A 50 -9.86 13.60 -19.97
CA ARG A 50 -10.60 12.41 -20.43
C ARG A 50 -12.09 12.66 -20.66
N TRP A 51 -12.62 13.71 -20.08
CA TRP A 51 -14.01 14.10 -20.33
C TRP A 51 -14.17 14.68 -21.73
N PRO A 52 -14.92 14.04 -22.64
CA PRO A 52 -14.99 14.42 -24.06
C PRO A 52 -15.44 15.86 -24.31
N ALA A 53 -16.26 16.42 -23.41
CA ALA A 53 -16.74 17.78 -23.52
C ALA A 53 -15.69 18.84 -23.14
N PHE A 54 -14.62 18.45 -22.44
CA PHE A 54 -13.65 19.41 -21.90
C PHE A 54 -12.28 19.32 -22.57
N ARG A 55 -11.70 18.12 -22.68
CA ARG A 55 -10.39 17.83 -23.32
C ARG A 55 -9.33 18.87 -22.98
N TRP A 56 -9.06 19.05 -21.69
CA TRP A 56 -8.33 20.20 -21.15
C TRP A 56 -6.86 20.28 -21.59
N LEU A 57 -6.14 19.15 -21.55
CA LEU A 57 -4.70 19.11 -21.82
C LEU A 57 -4.43 18.49 -23.20
N GLU A 58 -3.43 19.05 -23.89
CA GLU A 58 -2.84 18.43 -25.08
C GLU A 58 -2.16 17.11 -24.71
N ALA A 59 -1.99 16.21 -25.70
CA ALA A 59 -1.54 14.85 -25.48
C ALA A 59 -0.24 14.75 -24.66
N ASP A 60 0.78 15.51 -25.01
CA ASP A 60 2.09 15.49 -24.33
C ASP A 60 1.96 15.88 -22.85
N ARG A 61 1.21 16.95 -22.58
CA ARG A 61 0.94 17.40 -21.21
C ARG A 61 0.06 16.44 -20.45
N PHE A 62 -0.90 15.81 -21.12
CA PHE A 62 -1.73 14.78 -20.51
C PHE A 62 -0.90 13.61 -20.02
N TYR A 63 0.00 13.05 -20.85
CA TYR A 63 0.84 11.93 -20.44
C TYR A 63 1.88 12.33 -19.38
N GLN A 64 2.38 13.56 -19.40
CA GLN A 64 3.24 14.08 -18.33
C GLN A 64 2.47 14.13 -16.99
N VAL A 65 1.29 14.71 -16.97
CA VAL A 65 0.42 14.80 -15.78
C VAL A 65 -0.01 13.40 -15.32
N LEU A 66 -0.34 12.50 -16.24
CA LEU A 66 -0.70 11.12 -15.94
C LEU A 66 0.47 10.35 -15.30
N THR A 67 1.71 10.58 -15.77
CA THR A 67 2.91 9.98 -15.21
C THR A 67 3.13 10.45 -13.78
N ALA A 68 3.13 11.76 -13.54
CA ALA A 68 3.29 12.33 -12.22
C ALA A 68 2.17 11.86 -11.26
N HIS A 69 0.90 11.96 -11.67
CA HIS A 69 -0.23 11.49 -10.89
C HIS A 69 -0.09 10.02 -10.48
N GLY A 70 0.24 9.15 -11.45
CA GLY A 70 0.37 7.72 -11.19
C GLY A 70 1.48 7.39 -10.19
N ILE A 71 2.64 8.03 -10.32
CA ILE A 71 3.79 7.78 -9.44
C ILE A 71 3.54 8.38 -8.05
N ASP A 72 3.05 9.60 -7.97
CA ASP A 72 2.78 10.27 -6.69
C ASP A 72 1.73 9.52 -5.87
N MET A 73 0.70 9.00 -6.54
CA MET A 73 -0.43 8.34 -5.87
C MET A 73 -0.20 6.86 -5.58
N LEU A 74 0.51 6.12 -6.45
CA LEU A 74 0.68 4.67 -6.31
C LEU A 74 2.02 4.29 -5.66
N ILE A 75 2.99 5.21 -5.61
CA ILE A 75 4.30 4.93 -5.05
C ILE A 75 4.60 5.88 -3.87
N PHE A 76 4.67 7.18 -4.10
CA PHE A 76 5.21 8.08 -3.07
C PHE A 76 4.26 8.29 -1.89
N TRP A 77 3.02 8.71 -2.13
CA TRP A 77 2.03 8.91 -1.07
C TRP A 77 1.87 7.67 -0.20
N ILE A 78 1.62 6.53 -0.83
CA ILE A 78 1.25 5.31 -0.12
C ILE A 78 2.43 4.79 0.69
N ILE A 79 3.61 4.64 0.08
CA ILE A 79 4.77 4.03 0.74
C ILE A 79 5.28 4.90 1.89
N PHE A 80 5.35 6.24 1.74
CA PHE A 80 5.69 7.10 2.87
C PHE A 80 4.72 6.89 4.05
N PHE A 81 3.42 6.81 3.78
CA PHE A 81 2.45 6.61 4.84
C PHE A 81 2.54 5.20 5.46
N GLU A 82 2.80 4.18 4.65
CA GLU A 82 3.02 2.81 5.11
C GLU A 82 4.24 2.70 6.03
N ILE A 83 5.33 3.38 5.73
CA ILE A 83 6.49 3.43 6.63
C ILE A 83 6.10 4.05 7.98
N ALA A 84 5.28 5.09 7.99
CA ALA A 84 4.75 5.63 9.25
C ALA A 84 3.93 4.59 10.02
N ILE A 85 3.08 3.82 9.34
CA ILE A 85 2.30 2.71 9.94
C ILE A 85 3.24 1.61 10.46
N LEU A 86 4.26 1.20 9.72
CA LEU A 86 5.22 0.19 10.16
C LEU A 86 5.90 0.61 11.47
N TYR A 87 6.39 1.84 11.55
CA TYR A 87 7.02 2.35 12.76
C TYR A 87 6.03 2.46 13.93
N PHE A 88 4.79 2.84 13.65
CA PHE A 88 3.71 2.82 14.65
C PHE A 88 3.46 1.40 15.18
N CYS A 89 3.32 0.42 14.30
CA CYS A 89 3.05 -0.97 14.67
C CYS A 89 4.20 -1.63 15.43
N ALA A 90 5.45 -1.26 15.13
CA ALA A 90 6.61 -1.81 15.84
C ALA A 90 6.91 -1.05 17.13
N SER A 91 7.10 0.27 17.06
CA SER A 91 7.54 1.04 18.23
C SER A 91 6.38 1.30 19.22
N THR A 92 5.26 1.84 18.74
CA THR A 92 4.16 2.26 19.61
C THR A 92 3.38 1.08 20.17
N LEU A 93 2.97 0.13 19.32
CA LEU A 93 2.16 -1.02 19.77
C LEU A 93 2.98 -2.02 20.60
N LEU A 94 4.29 -2.14 20.38
CA LEU A 94 5.17 -2.99 21.18
C LEU A 94 5.89 -2.22 22.30
N ARG A 95 5.64 -0.93 22.47
CA ARG A 95 6.21 -0.08 23.52
C ARG A 95 7.73 -0.12 23.59
N CYS A 96 8.37 -0.06 22.44
CA CYS A 96 9.84 -0.11 22.34
C CYS A 96 10.40 1.09 21.58
N ARG A 97 11.70 1.36 21.78
CA ARG A 97 12.42 2.35 20.98
C ARG A 97 12.64 1.83 19.55
N ILE A 98 12.75 2.74 18.59
CA ILE A 98 13.15 2.39 17.23
C ILE A 98 14.61 1.86 17.23
N ALA A 99 14.90 0.85 16.40
CA ALA A 99 16.19 0.15 16.44
C ALA A 99 17.40 1.04 16.13
N THR A 100 17.31 1.78 15.03
CA THR A 100 18.43 2.55 14.48
C THR A 100 17.94 3.89 13.93
N PRO A 101 17.66 4.89 14.78
CA PRO A 101 17.06 6.16 14.36
C PRO A 101 17.84 6.86 13.24
N LYS A 102 19.18 6.85 13.29
CA LYS A 102 20.02 7.49 12.26
C LYS A 102 19.84 6.84 10.88
N ILE A 103 19.75 5.51 10.83
CA ILE A 103 19.51 4.76 9.59
C ILE A 103 18.08 5.01 9.10
N ALA A 104 17.11 5.10 10.00
CA ALA A 104 15.74 5.44 9.65
C ALA A 104 15.62 6.85 9.04
N TRP A 105 16.37 7.84 9.54
CA TRP A 105 16.45 9.16 8.94
C TRP A 105 17.17 9.16 7.60
N LEU A 106 18.21 8.34 7.42
CA LEU A 106 18.86 8.14 6.11
C LEU A 106 17.86 7.55 5.11
N ALA A 107 17.09 6.53 5.52
CA ALA A 107 16.03 5.94 4.70
C ALA A 107 15.01 7.00 4.24
N PHE A 108 14.51 7.81 5.18
CA PHE A 108 13.61 8.91 4.88
C PHE A 108 14.21 9.93 3.90
N ALA A 109 15.49 10.32 4.10
CA ALA A 109 16.17 11.25 3.22
C ALA A 109 16.31 10.69 1.78
N LEU A 110 16.68 9.41 1.63
CA LEU A 110 16.78 8.76 0.33
C LEU A 110 15.41 8.69 -0.38
N MET A 111 14.35 8.36 0.34
CA MET A 111 12.99 8.37 -0.20
C MET A 111 12.58 9.78 -0.64
N LEU A 112 12.85 10.80 0.16
CA LEU A 112 12.50 12.18 -0.16
C LEU A 112 13.30 12.70 -1.37
N ILE A 113 14.61 12.52 -1.39
CA ILE A 113 15.47 12.91 -2.52
C ILE A 113 15.02 12.16 -3.78
N GLY A 114 14.77 10.84 -3.67
CA GLY A 114 14.33 10.02 -4.80
C GLY A 114 13.00 10.49 -5.37
N SER A 115 12.00 10.76 -4.54
CA SER A 115 10.69 11.23 -5.00
C SER A 115 10.75 12.61 -5.66
N VAL A 116 11.52 13.55 -5.11
CA VAL A 116 11.73 14.88 -5.70
C VAL A 116 12.49 14.77 -7.03
N THR A 117 13.57 13.98 -7.07
CA THR A 117 14.36 13.78 -8.31
C THR A 117 13.50 13.21 -9.42
N ASN A 118 12.67 12.22 -9.13
CA ASN A 118 11.77 11.61 -10.10
C ASN A 118 10.76 12.64 -10.64
N ASN A 119 10.11 13.40 -9.76
CA ASN A 119 9.16 14.44 -10.17
C ASN A 119 9.81 15.53 -11.01
N VAL A 120 11.01 15.99 -10.64
CA VAL A 120 11.76 16.97 -11.43
C VAL A 120 12.03 16.44 -12.84
N ALA A 121 12.40 15.15 -12.99
CA ALA A 121 12.61 14.53 -14.30
C ALA A 121 11.30 14.50 -15.12
N VAL A 122 10.16 14.16 -14.51
CA VAL A 122 8.86 14.21 -15.20
C VAL A 122 8.53 15.62 -15.69
N TRP A 123 8.68 16.63 -14.83
CA TRP A 123 8.30 18.01 -15.16
C TRP A 123 9.25 18.71 -16.14
N ARG A 124 10.47 18.19 -16.34
CA ARG A 124 11.38 18.64 -17.41
C ARG A 124 10.92 18.24 -18.83
N GLY A 125 10.01 17.27 -18.96
CA GLY A 125 9.37 16.91 -20.22
C GLY A 125 9.90 15.67 -20.93
N GLY A 126 11.02 15.08 -20.48
CA GLY A 126 11.64 13.89 -21.11
C GLY A 126 11.17 12.55 -20.51
N SER A 127 10.14 12.53 -19.69
CA SER A 127 9.77 11.33 -18.89
C SER A 127 8.27 11.09 -18.82
N SER A 128 7.54 11.28 -19.94
CA SER A 128 6.10 11.02 -20.05
C SER A 128 5.80 9.54 -20.34
N VAL A 129 6.33 8.65 -19.49
CA VAL A 129 6.34 7.18 -19.71
C VAL A 129 5.28 6.42 -18.91
N MET A 130 4.36 7.13 -18.27
CA MET A 130 3.39 6.59 -17.29
C MET A 130 4.11 5.98 -16.05
N MET A 131 3.33 5.56 -15.06
CA MET A 131 3.87 4.92 -13.85
C MET A 131 4.62 3.61 -14.16
N THR A 132 4.16 2.87 -15.14
CA THR A 132 4.73 1.58 -15.51
C THR A 132 6.06 1.67 -16.26
N SER A 133 6.34 2.80 -16.91
CA SER A 133 7.57 3.09 -17.66
C SER A 133 8.04 1.93 -18.56
N TYR A 134 7.11 1.28 -19.27
CA TYR A 134 7.41 0.14 -20.11
C TYR A 134 8.38 0.46 -21.25
N VAL A 135 9.45 -0.31 -21.34
CA VAL A 135 10.28 -0.28 -22.54
C VAL A 135 9.45 -0.77 -23.75
N PRO A 136 9.65 -0.22 -24.96
CA PRO A 136 10.74 0.64 -25.39
C PRO A 136 10.59 2.15 -25.08
N MET A 137 9.50 2.58 -24.42
CA MET A 137 9.44 3.99 -23.97
C MET A 137 10.53 4.25 -22.94
N MET A 138 11.29 5.33 -23.14
CA MET A 138 12.40 5.69 -22.26
C MET A 138 12.16 7.03 -21.59
N ALA A 139 12.45 7.07 -20.30
CA ALA A 139 12.54 8.29 -19.52
C ALA A 139 13.99 8.78 -19.42
N GLU A 140 14.17 10.00 -18.94
CA GLU A 140 15.49 10.51 -18.59
C GLU A 140 16.14 9.67 -17.47
N PRO A 141 17.49 9.55 -17.44
CA PRO A 141 18.18 8.78 -16.40
C PRO A 141 17.80 9.17 -14.96
N ALA A 142 17.54 10.47 -14.73
CA ALA A 142 17.12 10.99 -13.44
C ALA A 142 15.77 10.43 -12.96
N PHE A 143 14.87 10.08 -13.87
CA PHE A 143 13.59 9.44 -13.55
C PHE A 143 13.81 8.07 -12.86
N TYR A 144 14.60 7.22 -13.48
CA TYR A 144 14.91 5.89 -12.95
C TYR A 144 15.75 5.97 -11.67
N LEU A 145 16.76 6.86 -11.65
CA LEU A 145 17.57 7.08 -10.45
C LEU A 145 16.71 7.52 -9.26
N GLY A 146 15.74 8.41 -9.50
CA GLY A 146 14.79 8.84 -8.47
C GLY A 146 14.00 7.67 -7.88
N LEU A 147 13.46 6.79 -8.72
CA LEU A 147 12.76 5.58 -8.28
C LEU A 147 13.66 4.61 -7.54
N ILE A 148 14.92 4.43 -8.00
CA ILE A 148 15.89 3.55 -7.35
C ILE A 148 16.26 4.08 -5.95
N LEU A 149 16.56 5.38 -5.82
CA LEU A 149 16.85 5.98 -4.51
C LEU A 149 15.68 5.86 -3.55
N PHE A 150 14.46 6.09 -4.04
CA PHE A 150 13.25 5.91 -3.26
C PHE A 150 13.10 4.47 -2.78
N ALA A 151 13.27 3.50 -3.68
CA ALA A 151 13.17 2.08 -3.38
C ALA A 151 14.22 1.61 -2.36
N VAL A 152 15.47 2.07 -2.50
CA VAL A 152 16.54 1.78 -1.52
C VAL A 152 16.19 2.34 -0.15
N GLY A 153 15.69 3.56 -0.08
CA GLY A 153 15.23 4.16 1.17
C GLY A 153 14.09 3.36 1.81
N ALA A 154 13.08 2.97 1.04
CA ALA A 154 11.96 2.16 1.52
C ALA A 154 12.41 0.77 2.01
N LEU A 155 13.35 0.13 1.31
CA LEU A 155 13.92 -1.15 1.73
C LEU A 155 14.67 -1.03 3.07
N ILE A 156 15.50 0.01 3.23
CA ILE A 156 16.18 0.29 4.50
C ILE A 156 15.15 0.51 5.62
N ALA A 157 14.07 1.25 5.37
CA ALA A 157 13.01 1.48 6.34
C ALA A 157 12.32 0.17 6.78
N CYS A 158 12.09 -0.77 5.86
CA CYS A 158 11.60 -2.12 6.20
C CYS A 158 12.57 -2.86 7.13
N PHE A 159 13.88 -2.79 6.88
CA PHE A 159 14.86 -3.43 7.78
C PHE A 159 14.94 -2.74 9.15
N VAL A 160 14.78 -1.42 9.22
CA VAL A 160 14.64 -0.72 10.51
C VAL A 160 13.40 -1.21 11.27
N PHE A 161 12.28 -1.41 10.58
CA PHE A 161 11.08 -2.01 11.17
C PHE A 161 11.37 -3.41 11.74
N PHE A 162 11.97 -4.32 10.99
CA PHE A 162 12.34 -5.65 11.49
C PHE A 162 13.33 -5.57 12.66
N GLY A 163 14.33 -4.69 12.58
CA GLY A 163 15.25 -4.43 13.68
C GLY A 163 14.52 -3.96 14.94
N THR A 164 13.46 -3.16 14.80
CA THR A 164 12.63 -2.69 15.92
C THR A 164 11.86 -3.83 16.57
N LEU A 165 11.37 -4.81 15.82
CA LEU A 165 10.77 -6.03 16.36
C LEU A 165 11.78 -6.84 17.17
N VAL A 166 13.03 -6.92 16.70
CA VAL A 166 14.12 -7.58 17.44
C VAL A 166 14.41 -6.84 18.74
N VAL A 167 14.44 -5.51 18.73
CA VAL A 167 14.59 -4.70 19.95
C VAL A 167 13.47 -4.99 20.93
N ALA A 168 12.22 -4.97 20.51
CA ALA A 168 11.07 -5.27 21.34
C ALA A 168 11.17 -6.66 22.00
N LYS A 169 11.60 -7.67 21.24
CA LYS A 169 11.81 -9.03 21.74
C LYS A 169 12.94 -9.13 22.75
N ARG A 170 14.08 -8.49 22.48
CA ARG A 170 15.26 -8.49 23.37
C ARG A 170 15.00 -7.75 24.67
N GLU A 171 14.32 -6.60 24.58
CA GLU A 171 13.97 -5.78 25.73
C GLU A 171 12.71 -6.26 26.47
N LYS A 172 12.09 -7.35 25.99
CA LYS A 172 10.88 -7.96 26.56
C LYS A 172 9.76 -6.95 26.81
N THR A 173 9.53 -6.06 25.86
CA THR A 173 8.53 -4.98 25.99
C THR A 173 7.09 -5.48 25.81
N TYR A 174 6.89 -6.69 25.35
CA TYR A 174 5.61 -7.39 25.26
C TYR A 174 5.74 -8.87 25.61
N GLU A 175 4.64 -9.49 26.03
CA GLU A 175 4.56 -10.91 26.36
C GLU A 175 3.79 -11.68 25.28
N GLY A 176 4.12 -12.96 25.11
CA GLY A 176 3.44 -13.85 24.18
C GLY A 176 3.79 -13.59 22.70
N SER A 177 2.78 -13.67 21.85
CA SER A 177 2.91 -13.40 20.41
C SER A 177 2.68 -11.92 20.11
N VAL A 178 3.28 -11.43 19.01
CA VAL A 178 3.03 -10.05 18.56
C VAL A 178 1.53 -9.82 18.33
N PRO A 179 1.01 -8.61 18.62
CA PRO A 179 -0.39 -8.27 18.34
C PRO A 179 -0.76 -8.51 16.87
N LEU A 180 -2.01 -8.86 16.58
CA LEU A 180 -2.48 -9.15 15.22
C LEU A 180 -2.24 -7.96 14.27
N VAL A 181 -2.41 -6.72 14.74
CA VAL A 181 -2.11 -5.50 13.97
C VAL A 181 -0.64 -5.45 13.55
N THR A 182 0.28 -5.71 14.48
CA THR A 182 1.72 -5.79 14.19
C THR A 182 2.03 -6.97 13.29
N PHE A 183 1.32 -8.09 13.40
CA PHE A 183 1.49 -9.25 12.53
C PHE A 183 1.11 -8.92 11.08
N GLY A 184 0.03 -8.17 10.87
CA GLY A 184 -0.32 -7.67 9.53
C GLY A 184 0.72 -6.70 8.97
N ALA A 185 1.29 -5.82 9.81
CA ALA A 185 2.40 -4.96 9.42
C ALA A 185 3.68 -5.76 9.05
N ILE A 186 3.97 -6.86 9.77
CA ILE A 186 5.06 -7.78 9.40
C ILE A 186 4.80 -8.38 8.02
N THR A 187 3.56 -8.81 7.75
CA THR A 187 3.17 -9.32 6.43
C THR A 187 3.42 -8.29 5.34
N ALA A 188 2.97 -7.06 5.53
CA ALA A 188 3.19 -5.96 4.59
C ALA A 188 4.69 -5.72 4.34
N ALA A 189 5.51 -5.69 5.40
CA ALA A 189 6.95 -5.47 5.29
C ALA A 189 7.68 -6.64 4.58
N ILE A 190 7.27 -7.89 4.80
CA ILE A 190 7.83 -9.05 4.07
C ILE A 190 7.52 -8.93 2.58
N ILE A 191 6.25 -8.64 2.23
CA ILE A 191 5.85 -8.45 0.85
C ILE A 191 6.64 -7.28 0.23
N ALA A 192 6.84 -6.17 0.97
CA ALA A 192 7.60 -5.02 0.51
C ALA A 192 9.06 -5.37 0.14
N VAL A 193 9.73 -6.19 0.94
CA VAL A 193 11.12 -6.62 0.63
C VAL A 193 11.18 -7.35 -0.71
N PHE A 194 10.29 -8.31 -0.96
CA PHE A 194 10.26 -9.03 -2.24
C PHE A 194 9.87 -8.12 -3.40
N THR A 195 8.87 -7.28 -3.19
CA THR A 195 8.38 -6.30 -4.17
C THR A 195 9.48 -5.34 -4.62
N ILE A 196 10.17 -4.71 -3.68
CA ILE A 196 11.25 -3.76 -3.97
C ILE A 196 12.41 -4.46 -4.69
N THR A 197 12.73 -5.69 -4.30
CA THR A 197 13.75 -6.50 -4.98
C THR A 197 13.37 -6.75 -6.44
N SER A 198 12.12 -7.12 -6.73
CA SER A 198 11.65 -7.29 -8.12
C SER A 198 11.75 -5.99 -8.91
N GLY A 199 11.37 -4.85 -8.30
CA GLY A 199 11.55 -3.53 -8.89
C GLY A 199 13.02 -3.21 -9.22
N ALA A 200 13.95 -3.52 -8.31
CA ALA A 200 15.36 -3.29 -8.53
C ALA A 200 15.92 -4.11 -9.71
N ILE A 201 15.50 -5.37 -9.85
CA ILE A 201 15.93 -6.26 -10.93
C ILE A 201 15.65 -5.65 -12.31
N ILE A 202 14.58 -4.90 -12.47
CA ILE A 202 14.21 -4.33 -13.77
C ILE A 202 14.54 -2.85 -13.90
N LEU A 203 14.46 -2.06 -12.84
CA LEU A 203 14.75 -0.63 -12.91
C LEU A 203 16.25 -0.32 -13.05
N ILE A 204 17.12 -1.13 -12.44
CA ILE A 204 18.57 -0.91 -12.55
C ILE A 204 19.06 -1.12 -13.99
N PRO A 205 18.80 -2.24 -14.69
CA PRO A 205 19.15 -2.39 -16.09
C PRO A 205 18.53 -1.31 -16.99
N THR A 206 17.29 -0.91 -16.73
CA THR A 206 16.61 0.13 -17.51
C THR A 206 17.27 1.51 -17.30
N TRP A 207 17.70 1.82 -16.08
CA TRP A 207 18.49 3.00 -15.79
C TRP A 207 19.83 2.97 -16.53
N LEU A 208 20.54 1.84 -16.51
CA LEU A 208 21.78 1.68 -17.28
C LEU A 208 21.55 1.78 -18.78
N MET A 209 20.39 1.32 -19.28
CA MET A 209 20.01 1.50 -20.69
C MET A 209 19.77 2.97 -21.01
N SER A 210 19.12 3.73 -20.11
CA SER A 210 18.93 5.18 -20.29
C SER A 210 20.24 5.98 -20.32
N LEU A 211 21.31 5.44 -19.74
CA LEU A 211 22.67 5.99 -19.78
C LEU A 211 23.48 5.50 -20.99
N GLY A 212 22.93 4.62 -21.82
CA GLY A 212 23.64 4.02 -22.97
C GLY A 212 24.65 2.93 -22.59
N ILE A 213 24.67 2.46 -21.33
CA ILE A 213 25.60 1.43 -20.83
C ILE A 213 25.07 0.03 -21.20
N VAL A 214 23.78 -0.21 -21.05
CA VAL A 214 23.11 -1.43 -21.50
C VAL A 214 22.44 -1.14 -22.83
N LYS A 215 22.60 -2.04 -23.80
CA LYS A 215 22.10 -1.84 -25.15
C LYS A 215 20.58 -2.00 -25.26
N GLU A 216 20.04 -2.99 -24.57
CA GLU A 216 18.63 -3.35 -24.67
C GLU A 216 18.14 -4.04 -23.39
N VAL A 217 16.88 -3.81 -23.04
CA VAL A 217 16.11 -4.56 -22.04
C VAL A 217 14.91 -5.15 -22.76
N ASP A 218 14.75 -6.46 -22.70
CA ASP A 218 13.64 -7.17 -23.35
C ASP A 218 12.28 -6.68 -22.78
N PRO A 219 11.34 -6.22 -23.64
CA PRO A 219 10.06 -5.68 -23.20
C PRO A 219 9.17 -6.71 -22.48
N LEU A 220 9.21 -7.98 -22.85
CA LEU A 220 8.41 -9.04 -22.19
C LEU A 220 8.98 -9.34 -20.80
N VAL A 221 10.30 -9.45 -20.69
CA VAL A 221 10.99 -9.61 -19.39
C VAL A 221 10.71 -8.43 -18.51
N TYR A 222 10.80 -7.19 -19.05
CA TYR A 222 10.47 -5.98 -18.31
C TYR A 222 9.06 -6.08 -17.71
N ARG A 223 8.04 -6.33 -18.52
CA ARG A 223 6.64 -6.35 -18.09
C ARG A 223 6.36 -7.46 -17.08
N THR A 224 6.94 -8.64 -17.30
CA THR A 224 6.78 -9.78 -16.39
C THR A 224 7.34 -9.47 -15.00
N ILE A 225 8.55 -8.94 -14.93
CA ILE A 225 9.20 -8.58 -13.66
C ILE A 225 8.57 -7.33 -13.06
N TRP A 226 8.19 -6.34 -13.88
CA TRP A 226 7.48 -5.16 -13.42
C TRP A 226 6.21 -5.54 -12.64
N TRP A 227 5.43 -6.50 -13.10
CA TRP A 227 4.20 -6.87 -12.41
C TRP A 227 4.44 -7.73 -11.16
N ALA A 228 5.57 -8.39 -11.03
CA ALA A 228 6.02 -8.93 -9.75
C ALA A 228 6.31 -7.81 -8.73
N PHE A 229 6.69 -6.61 -9.19
CA PHE A 229 6.72 -5.38 -8.40
C PHE A 229 5.33 -4.73 -8.31
N GLY A 230 4.69 -4.45 -9.44
CA GLY A 230 3.50 -3.61 -9.52
C GLY A 230 2.27 -4.20 -8.82
N HIS A 231 1.99 -5.51 -8.99
CA HIS A 231 0.88 -6.15 -8.30
C HIS A 231 1.20 -6.35 -6.81
N SER A 232 2.39 -6.84 -6.49
CA SER A 232 2.79 -7.08 -5.10
C SER A 232 2.83 -5.78 -4.28
N SER A 233 3.13 -4.63 -4.88
CA SER A 233 3.03 -3.33 -4.20
C SER A 233 1.61 -3.02 -3.74
N GLN A 234 0.58 -3.39 -4.52
CA GLN A 234 -0.81 -3.25 -4.11
C GLN A 234 -1.16 -4.17 -2.94
N GLN A 235 -0.44 -5.25 -2.75
CA GLN A 235 -0.67 -6.19 -1.66
C GLN A 235 0.01 -5.75 -0.35
N ILE A 236 1.07 -4.94 -0.44
CA ILE A 236 1.57 -4.20 0.72
C ILE A 236 0.43 -3.33 1.25
N ASN A 237 -0.22 -2.57 0.38
CA ASN A 237 -1.35 -1.70 0.71
C ASN A 237 -2.49 -2.49 1.38
N VAL A 238 -2.85 -3.66 0.82
CA VAL A 238 -3.93 -4.51 1.36
C VAL A 238 -3.57 -4.99 2.76
N ALA A 239 -2.37 -5.53 2.98
CA ALA A 239 -1.94 -6.01 4.29
C ALA A 239 -1.86 -4.86 5.32
N ALA A 240 -1.37 -3.69 4.91
CA ALA A 240 -1.27 -2.51 5.76
C ALA A 240 -2.65 -1.96 6.14
N HIS A 241 -3.56 -1.76 5.17
CA HIS A 241 -4.87 -1.20 5.51
C HIS A 241 -5.74 -2.19 6.30
N ILE A 242 -5.65 -3.49 6.06
CA ILE A 242 -6.34 -4.50 6.89
C ILE A 242 -5.81 -4.49 8.33
N SER A 243 -4.51 -4.28 8.53
CA SER A 243 -3.96 -4.08 9.88
C SER A 243 -4.62 -2.91 10.60
N VAL A 244 -4.84 -1.80 9.89
CA VAL A 244 -5.55 -0.63 10.41
C VAL A 244 -7.03 -0.94 10.67
N TRP A 245 -7.69 -1.75 9.84
CA TRP A 245 -9.08 -2.16 10.09
C TRP A 245 -9.21 -2.92 11.42
N TYR A 246 -8.29 -3.85 11.72
CA TYR A 246 -8.27 -4.54 13.02
C TYR A 246 -8.00 -3.56 14.17
N LEU A 247 -7.09 -2.62 13.99
CA LEU A 247 -6.80 -1.59 14.99
C LEU A 247 -8.05 -0.78 15.29
N VAL A 248 -8.74 -0.25 14.28
CA VAL A 248 -9.93 0.59 14.45
C VAL A 248 -11.09 -0.22 15.03
N ALA A 249 -11.28 -1.49 14.62
CA ALA A 249 -12.26 -2.37 15.24
C ALA A 249 -12.01 -2.53 16.76
N ALA A 250 -10.75 -2.69 17.16
CA ALA A 250 -10.39 -2.79 18.58
C ALA A 250 -10.63 -1.48 19.33
N ILE A 251 -10.19 -0.33 18.80
CA ILE A 251 -10.26 0.95 19.52
C ILE A 251 -11.68 1.55 19.55
N ALA A 252 -12.46 1.42 18.45
CA ALA A 252 -13.80 2.00 18.35
C ALA A 252 -14.87 1.14 19.05
N PHE A 253 -14.70 -0.18 19.06
CA PHE A 253 -15.72 -1.11 19.58
C PHE A 253 -15.25 -1.95 20.77
N GLY A 254 -13.93 -2.03 21.03
CA GLY A 254 -13.36 -3.05 21.89
C GLY A 254 -13.46 -4.44 21.26
N ALA A 255 -13.59 -4.51 19.93
CA ALA A 255 -13.75 -5.77 19.22
C ALA A 255 -12.47 -6.60 19.28
N LYS A 256 -12.65 -7.91 19.50
CA LYS A 256 -11.55 -8.88 19.41
C LYS A 256 -11.73 -9.69 18.13
N PRO A 257 -10.65 -10.11 17.45
CA PRO A 257 -10.78 -10.98 16.27
C PRO A 257 -11.63 -12.21 16.59
N MET A 258 -12.55 -12.59 15.71
CA MET A 258 -13.40 -13.78 15.89
C MET A 258 -12.55 -15.05 16.05
N SER A 259 -11.48 -15.15 15.25
CA SER A 259 -10.43 -16.16 15.39
C SER A 259 -9.09 -15.55 14.97
N GLU A 260 -8.23 -15.33 15.94
CA GLU A 260 -6.89 -14.79 15.65
C GLU A 260 -6.06 -15.75 14.79
N ARG A 261 -6.25 -17.07 14.96
CA ARG A 261 -5.59 -18.07 14.13
C ARG A 261 -5.99 -17.95 12.67
N VAL A 262 -7.28 -17.83 12.37
CA VAL A 262 -7.77 -17.63 11.00
C VAL A 262 -7.26 -16.33 10.41
N SER A 263 -7.28 -15.23 11.17
CA SER A 263 -6.80 -13.93 10.71
C SER A 263 -5.28 -13.96 10.40
N ARG A 264 -4.48 -14.62 11.24
CA ARG A 264 -3.04 -14.80 10.98
C ARG A 264 -2.80 -15.68 9.76
N THR A 265 -3.56 -16.76 9.59
CA THR A 265 -3.47 -17.61 8.40
C THR A 265 -3.80 -16.82 7.14
N ALA A 266 -4.84 -15.99 7.16
CA ALA A 266 -5.18 -15.14 6.03
C ALA A 266 -4.05 -14.16 5.65
N PHE A 267 -3.36 -13.56 6.62
CA PHE A 267 -2.16 -12.76 6.35
C PHE A 267 -1.01 -13.59 5.74
N LEU A 268 -0.80 -14.84 6.18
CA LEU A 268 0.22 -15.72 5.59
C LEU A 268 -0.11 -16.11 4.14
N LEU A 269 -1.42 -16.28 3.83
CA LEU A 269 -1.85 -16.53 2.44
C LEU A 269 -1.47 -15.36 1.51
N TYR A 270 -1.45 -14.13 1.99
CA TYR A 270 -0.96 -13.01 1.21
C TYR A 270 0.52 -13.15 0.85
N ILE A 271 1.38 -13.51 1.80
CA ILE A 271 2.80 -13.70 1.51
C ILE A 271 3.00 -14.77 0.42
N LEU A 272 2.27 -15.89 0.50
CA LEU A 272 2.42 -16.99 -0.45
C LEU A 272 1.82 -16.68 -1.81
N PHE A 273 0.54 -16.30 -1.84
CA PHE A 273 -0.20 -16.25 -3.09
C PHE A 273 -0.07 -14.91 -3.82
N LEU A 274 0.04 -13.81 -3.10
CA LEU A 274 0.11 -12.51 -3.74
C LEU A 274 1.46 -12.24 -4.41
N GLN A 275 2.55 -12.73 -3.86
CA GLN A 275 3.87 -12.64 -4.50
C GLN A 275 3.89 -13.33 -5.87
N LEU A 276 3.11 -14.38 -6.03
CA LEU A 276 3.08 -15.17 -7.26
C LEU A 276 1.97 -14.73 -8.23
N ALA A 277 0.97 -13.95 -7.76
CA ALA A 277 -0.19 -13.53 -8.55
C ALA A 277 0.08 -12.26 -9.36
N SER A 278 0.94 -12.30 -10.35
CA SER A 278 1.30 -11.13 -11.19
C SER A 278 0.83 -11.21 -12.63
N ALA A 279 0.68 -12.41 -13.20
CA ALA A 279 0.38 -12.62 -14.62
C ALA A 279 -1.05 -12.19 -15.02
N HIS A 280 -1.97 -12.01 -14.09
CA HIS A 280 -3.31 -11.49 -14.39
C HIS A 280 -3.32 -10.04 -14.92
N HIS A 281 -2.22 -9.31 -14.77
CA HIS A 281 -2.01 -8.01 -15.44
C HIS A 281 -1.58 -8.16 -16.91
N LEU A 282 -1.19 -9.38 -17.33
CA LEU A 282 -0.60 -9.68 -18.62
C LEU A 282 -1.45 -10.68 -19.44
N LEU A 283 -2.74 -10.83 -19.12
CA LEU A 283 -3.61 -11.81 -19.77
C LEU A 283 -3.75 -11.56 -21.26
N ALA A 284 -3.81 -10.29 -21.68
CA ALA A 284 -3.88 -9.88 -23.07
C ALA A 284 -2.50 -9.78 -23.76
N ASP A 285 -1.40 -9.96 -23.01
CA ASP A 285 -0.06 -9.79 -23.56
C ASP A 285 0.40 -11.04 -24.33
N PRO A 286 1.11 -10.86 -25.46
CA PRO A 286 1.75 -11.95 -26.18
C PRO A 286 2.93 -12.51 -25.41
N GLY A 287 3.34 -13.73 -25.73
CA GLY A 287 4.60 -14.34 -25.26
C GLY A 287 4.49 -15.14 -23.96
N LEU A 288 3.43 -14.98 -23.15
CA LEU A 288 3.19 -15.81 -21.97
C LEU A 288 2.38 -17.06 -22.34
N SER A 289 2.79 -18.22 -21.81
CA SER A 289 2.07 -19.46 -22.03
C SER A 289 0.69 -19.46 -21.38
N THR A 290 -0.28 -20.08 -22.02
CA THR A 290 -1.64 -20.26 -21.48
C THR A 290 -1.60 -20.98 -20.12
N GLY A 291 -0.75 -22.00 -19.97
CA GLY A 291 -0.59 -22.71 -18.69
C GLY A 291 -0.17 -21.78 -17.56
N TRP A 292 0.79 -20.88 -17.80
CA TRP A 292 1.22 -19.88 -16.81
C TRP A 292 0.10 -18.91 -16.46
N LYS A 293 -0.62 -18.39 -17.46
CA LYS A 293 -1.77 -17.50 -17.25
C LYS A 293 -2.85 -18.16 -16.38
N VAL A 294 -3.21 -19.42 -16.68
CA VAL A 294 -4.22 -20.19 -15.95
C VAL A 294 -3.76 -20.44 -14.50
N VAL A 295 -2.56 -20.96 -14.29
CA VAL A 295 -2.05 -21.26 -12.94
C VAL A 295 -1.96 -19.99 -12.11
N ASN A 296 -1.39 -18.91 -12.67
CA ASN A 296 -1.21 -17.66 -11.96
C ASN A 296 -2.54 -17.01 -11.58
N THR A 297 -3.52 -17.03 -12.47
CA THR A 297 -4.83 -16.40 -12.23
C THR A 297 -5.74 -17.29 -11.39
N SER A 298 -5.91 -18.56 -11.78
CA SER A 298 -6.90 -19.44 -11.14
C SER A 298 -6.48 -19.92 -9.76
N TYR A 299 -5.18 -20.15 -9.52
CA TYR A 299 -4.72 -20.62 -8.22
C TYR A 299 -4.22 -19.48 -7.35
N PHE A 300 -3.23 -18.73 -7.82
CA PHE A 300 -2.59 -17.73 -6.94
C PHE A 300 -3.50 -16.53 -6.66
N MET A 301 -4.12 -15.94 -7.68
CA MET A 301 -4.99 -14.78 -7.47
C MET A 301 -6.24 -15.14 -6.64
N TYR A 302 -6.92 -16.23 -6.93
CA TYR A 302 -8.14 -16.57 -6.20
C TYR A 302 -7.87 -17.00 -4.75
N PHE A 303 -6.74 -17.64 -4.44
CA PHE A 303 -6.36 -17.89 -3.05
C PHE A 303 -6.00 -16.60 -2.29
N ALA A 304 -5.47 -15.61 -3.00
CA ALA A 304 -5.28 -14.28 -2.43
C ALA A 304 -6.63 -13.59 -2.14
N VAL A 305 -7.61 -13.72 -3.04
CA VAL A 305 -8.99 -13.24 -2.83
C VAL A 305 -9.62 -13.92 -1.60
N LEU A 306 -9.42 -15.23 -1.42
CA LEU A 306 -9.88 -15.95 -0.23
C LEU A 306 -9.37 -15.29 1.06
N ALA A 307 -8.09 -14.92 1.11
CA ALA A 307 -7.52 -14.23 2.26
C ALA A 307 -8.24 -12.90 2.55
N SER A 308 -8.51 -12.11 1.49
CA SER A 308 -9.26 -10.85 1.61
C SER A 308 -10.70 -11.07 2.09
N MET A 309 -11.38 -12.11 1.60
CA MET A 309 -12.72 -12.47 2.06
C MET A 309 -12.74 -12.88 3.54
N LEU A 310 -11.75 -13.64 4.00
CA LEU A 310 -11.63 -14.01 5.43
C LEU A 310 -11.53 -12.75 6.30
N HIS A 311 -10.71 -11.77 5.94
CA HIS A 311 -10.63 -10.51 6.66
C HIS A 311 -11.91 -9.68 6.55
N GLY A 312 -12.50 -9.60 5.35
CA GLY A 312 -13.73 -8.85 5.07
C GLY A 312 -14.96 -9.37 5.83
N LEU A 313 -14.98 -10.66 6.18
CA LEU A 313 -16.03 -11.26 7.02
C LEU A 313 -15.69 -11.17 8.52
N THR A 314 -14.43 -11.43 8.88
CA THR A 314 -14.00 -11.52 10.27
C THR A 314 -14.06 -10.17 10.99
N ILE A 315 -13.70 -9.08 10.32
CA ILE A 315 -13.63 -7.75 10.95
C ILE A 315 -15.01 -7.17 11.24
N PRO A 316 -15.96 -7.08 10.27
CA PRO A 316 -17.33 -6.66 10.57
C PRO A 316 -18.03 -7.59 11.57
N GLY A 317 -17.80 -8.90 11.47
CA GLY A 317 -18.32 -9.87 12.43
C GLY A 317 -17.82 -9.62 13.86
N ALA A 318 -16.55 -9.29 14.03
CA ALA A 318 -16.01 -8.91 15.34
C ALA A 318 -16.62 -7.62 15.88
N MET A 319 -16.86 -6.62 15.02
CA MET A 319 -17.56 -5.37 15.38
C MET A 319 -19.01 -5.66 15.80
N GLU A 320 -19.72 -6.53 15.06
CA GLU A 320 -21.08 -6.96 15.38
C GLU A 320 -21.13 -7.63 16.76
N VAL A 321 -20.25 -8.60 17.02
CA VAL A 321 -20.17 -9.29 18.32
C VAL A 321 -19.96 -8.28 19.45
N ALA A 322 -19.01 -7.35 19.30
CA ALA A 322 -18.76 -6.34 20.32
C ALA A 322 -19.95 -5.40 20.56
N GLN A 323 -20.70 -5.02 19.53
CA GLN A 323 -21.89 -4.19 19.66
C GLN A 323 -23.06 -4.96 20.28
N ARG A 324 -23.25 -6.22 19.92
CA ARG A 324 -24.29 -7.07 20.53
C ARG A 324 -24.02 -7.31 22.01
N GLN A 325 -22.76 -7.45 22.41
CA GLN A 325 -22.39 -7.54 23.85
C GLN A 325 -22.71 -6.23 24.63
N LYS A 326 -22.79 -5.10 23.95
CA LYS A 326 -23.25 -3.82 24.53
C LYS A 326 -24.78 -3.68 24.56
N GLY A 327 -25.53 -4.69 24.14
CA GLY A 327 -26.99 -4.71 24.18
C GLY A 327 -27.70 -4.33 22.87
N PHE A 328 -26.97 -4.07 21.78
CA PHE A 328 -27.58 -3.77 20.48
C PHE A 328 -27.95 -5.07 19.73
N THR A 329 -29.01 -5.73 20.19
CA THR A 329 -29.37 -7.10 19.75
C THR A 329 -30.64 -7.18 18.92
N LYS A 330 -31.38 -6.07 18.72
CA LYS A 330 -32.68 -6.08 18.03
C LYS A 330 -32.48 -6.24 16.51
N GLY A 331 -32.83 -7.41 16.04
CA GLY A 331 -32.78 -7.77 14.62
C GLY A 331 -31.35 -7.84 14.06
N LEU A 332 -31.25 -7.87 12.73
CA LEU A 332 -29.99 -8.11 12.04
C LEU A 332 -29.05 -6.87 12.02
N PHE A 333 -29.59 -5.66 12.01
CA PHE A 333 -28.85 -4.45 11.72
C PHE A 333 -28.82 -3.40 12.85
N GLU A 334 -29.36 -3.67 14.05
CA GLU A 334 -29.33 -2.68 15.13
C GLU A 334 -27.89 -2.29 15.52
N TRP A 335 -26.99 -3.28 15.61
CA TRP A 335 -25.61 -3.08 15.93
C TRP A 335 -24.92 -2.08 14.96
N LEU A 336 -25.27 -2.14 13.68
CA LEU A 336 -24.72 -1.28 12.64
C LEU A 336 -25.38 0.11 12.67
N ARG A 337 -26.70 0.19 12.84
CA ARG A 337 -27.41 1.48 12.93
C ARG A 337 -27.00 2.28 14.16
N LYS A 338 -26.59 1.60 15.24
CA LYS A 338 -26.10 2.21 16.48
C LYS A 338 -24.58 2.36 16.53
N ALA A 339 -23.88 2.02 15.47
CA ALA A 339 -22.44 2.26 15.37
C ALA A 339 -22.12 3.77 15.36
N PRO A 340 -20.91 4.16 15.75
CA PRO A 340 -20.55 5.59 15.88
C PRO A 340 -20.27 6.24 14.52
N TRP A 341 -21.27 6.37 13.67
CA TRP A 341 -21.17 6.94 12.32
C TRP A 341 -20.66 8.38 12.27
N GLY A 342 -20.87 9.15 13.34
CA GLY A 342 -20.31 10.49 13.47
C GLY A 342 -18.80 10.52 13.77
N ASN A 343 -18.18 9.36 14.04
CA ASN A 343 -16.73 9.26 14.23
C ASN A 343 -16.05 8.98 12.89
N PRO A 344 -15.22 9.91 12.37
CA PRO A 344 -14.59 9.76 11.06
C PRO A 344 -13.64 8.55 10.97
N THR A 345 -13.04 8.15 12.12
CA THR A 345 -12.20 6.95 12.19
C THR A 345 -12.99 5.69 11.89
N PHE A 346 -14.18 5.53 12.50
CA PHE A 346 -15.03 4.39 12.25
C PHE A 346 -15.67 4.44 10.87
N SER A 347 -16.34 5.55 10.53
CA SER A 347 -17.07 5.66 9.27
C SER A 347 -16.13 5.50 8.06
N GLY A 348 -14.92 6.09 8.12
CA GLY A 348 -13.91 5.94 7.09
C GLY A 348 -13.49 4.47 6.88
N VAL A 349 -13.17 3.77 7.98
CA VAL A 349 -12.78 2.34 7.90
C VAL A 349 -13.95 1.48 7.44
N PHE A 350 -15.17 1.70 7.93
CA PHE A 350 -16.31 0.87 7.52
C PHE A 350 -16.65 1.05 6.04
N ILE A 351 -16.66 2.29 5.54
CA ILE A 351 -16.85 2.57 4.11
C ILE A 351 -15.71 1.95 3.30
N SER A 352 -14.48 2.01 3.81
CA SER A 352 -13.33 1.37 3.17
C SER A 352 -13.53 -0.15 3.04
N ILE A 353 -13.95 -0.84 4.09
CA ILE A 353 -14.21 -2.30 4.05
C ILE A 353 -15.25 -2.63 2.97
N ILE A 354 -16.37 -1.92 2.96
CA ILE A 354 -17.45 -2.17 2.00
C ILE A 354 -17.04 -1.82 0.57
N GLY A 355 -16.46 -0.61 0.37
CA GLY A 355 -16.06 -0.16 -0.96
C GLY A 355 -14.92 -0.98 -1.54
N PHE A 356 -13.91 -1.31 -0.73
CA PHE A 356 -12.84 -2.20 -1.16
C PHE A 356 -13.36 -3.59 -1.53
N GLY A 357 -14.20 -4.19 -0.70
CA GLY A 357 -14.73 -5.54 -0.95
C GLY A 357 -15.61 -5.61 -2.19
N PHE A 358 -16.62 -4.74 -2.28
CA PHE A 358 -17.61 -4.80 -3.36
C PHE A 358 -17.14 -4.12 -4.65
N LEU A 359 -16.55 -2.94 -4.60
CA LEU A 359 -16.12 -2.24 -5.80
C LEU A 359 -14.73 -2.70 -6.25
N GLY A 360 -13.78 -2.76 -5.34
CA GLY A 360 -12.42 -3.17 -5.63
C GLY A 360 -12.29 -4.68 -5.87
N GLY A 361 -12.72 -5.51 -4.91
CA GLY A 361 -12.55 -6.96 -4.96
C GLY A 361 -13.31 -7.61 -6.11
N ILE A 362 -14.60 -7.31 -6.28
CA ILE A 362 -15.42 -7.89 -7.35
C ILE A 362 -14.89 -7.46 -8.73
N SER A 363 -14.59 -6.19 -8.91
CA SER A 363 -14.04 -5.71 -10.19
C SER A 363 -12.68 -6.31 -10.50
N GLY A 364 -11.85 -6.59 -9.47
CA GLY A 364 -10.56 -7.29 -9.63
C GLY A 364 -10.73 -8.74 -10.07
N VAL A 365 -11.67 -9.48 -9.48
CA VAL A 365 -12.00 -10.85 -9.91
C VAL A 365 -12.50 -10.86 -11.36
N MET A 366 -13.32 -9.90 -11.76
CA MET A 366 -13.77 -9.76 -13.15
C MET A 366 -12.58 -9.49 -14.09
N MET A 367 -11.65 -8.62 -13.73
CA MET A 367 -10.44 -8.37 -14.51
C MET A 367 -9.51 -9.58 -14.58
N GLY A 368 -9.48 -10.42 -13.55
CA GLY A 368 -8.72 -11.66 -13.52
C GLY A 368 -9.33 -12.79 -14.37
N THR A 369 -10.55 -12.62 -14.87
CA THR A 369 -11.20 -13.58 -15.78
C THR A 369 -10.77 -13.27 -17.21
N GLU A 370 -10.04 -14.18 -17.89
CA GLU A 370 -9.41 -13.91 -19.18
C GLU A 370 -10.39 -13.42 -20.24
N GLN A 371 -11.57 -14.03 -20.34
CA GLN A 371 -12.61 -13.66 -21.32
C GLN A 371 -13.10 -12.21 -21.12
N LEU A 372 -13.27 -11.79 -19.87
CA LEU A 372 -13.64 -10.41 -19.54
C LEU A 372 -12.44 -9.47 -19.72
N ASN A 373 -11.24 -9.90 -19.34
CA ASN A 373 -10.03 -9.12 -19.49
C ASN A 373 -9.78 -8.71 -20.94
N MET A 374 -9.98 -9.60 -21.90
CA MET A 374 -9.83 -9.31 -23.32
C MET A 374 -10.73 -8.16 -23.81
N ILE A 375 -11.86 -7.93 -23.15
CA ILE A 375 -12.81 -6.86 -23.50
C ILE A 375 -12.49 -5.57 -22.75
N ILE A 376 -12.13 -5.68 -21.46
CA ILE A 376 -11.97 -4.51 -20.57
C ILE A 376 -10.53 -4.02 -20.45
N HIS A 377 -9.57 -4.76 -20.98
CA HIS A 377 -8.15 -4.41 -20.98
C HIS A 377 -7.92 -3.04 -21.68
N ASN A 378 -7.11 -2.20 -21.09
CA ASN A 378 -6.85 -0.82 -21.55
C ASN A 378 -8.08 0.11 -21.62
N THR A 379 -9.18 -0.27 -21.02
CA THR A 379 -10.36 0.61 -20.90
C THR A 379 -10.37 1.36 -19.57
N ILE A 380 -11.33 2.29 -19.41
CA ILE A 380 -11.55 3.03 -18.16
C ILE A 380 -11.93 2.11 -16.97
N TYR A 381 -12.32 0.86 -17.24
CA TYR A 381 -12.60 -0.13 -16.20
C TYR A 381 -11.38 -0.39 -15.30
N VAL A 382 -10.19 -0.45 -15.90
CA VAL A 382 -8.93 -0.68 -15.16
C VAL A 382 -8.66 0.44 -14.15
N PRO A 383 -8.66 1.74 -14.53
CA PRO A 383 -8.60 2.83 -13.57
C PRO A 383 -9.71 2.79 -12.53
N GLY A 384 -10.96 2.47 -12.92
CA GLY A 384 -12.07 2.32 -11.99
C GLY A 384 -11.79 1.29 -10.89
N HIS A 385 -11.28 0.12 -11.27
CA HIS A 385 -10.89 -0.94 -10.33
C HIS A 385 -9.82 -0.46 -9.34
N PHE A 386 -8.68 0.02 -9.82
CA PHE A 386 -7.61 0.34 -8.89
C PHE A 386 -7.88 1.61 -8.05
N HIS A 387 -8.72 2.54 -8.52
CA HIS A 387 -9.20 3.63 -7.66
C HIS A 387 -10.13 3.12 -6.55
N ALA A 388 -10.98 2.13 -6.84
CA ALA A 388 -11.79 1.49 -5.80
C ALA A 388 -10.91 0.79 -4.75
N THR A 389 -9.82 0.14 -5.14
CA THR A 389 -8.91 -0.51 -4.19
C THR A 389 -8.04 0.49 -3.43
N VAL A 390 -7.39 1.42 -4.15
CA VAL A 390 -6.38 2.31 -3.58
C VAL A 390 -7.01 3.52 -2.88
N VAL A 391 -7.99 4.18 -3.49
CA VAL A 391 -8.61 5.38 -2.90
C VAL A 391 -9.59 4.96 -1.81
N ILE A 392 -10.57 4.11 -2.13
CA ILE A 392 -11.59 3.72 -1.16
C ILE A 392 -11.01 2.75 -0.13
N GLY A 393 -10.21 1.78 -0.55
CA GLY A 393 -9.57 0.82 0.37
C GLY A 393 -8.48 1.47 1.21
N THR A 394 -7.37 1.81 0.58
CA THR A 394 -6.13 2.19 1.28
C THR A 394 -6.16 3.64 1.77
N THR A 395 -6.39 4.61 0.88
CA THR A 395 -6.31 6.04 1.25
C THR A 395 -7.34 6.39 2.33
N LEU A 396 -8.58 5.96 2.17
CA LEU A 396 -9.63 6.24 3.15
C LEU A 396 -9.33 5.61 4.52
N THR A 397 -8.74 4.41 4.54
CA THR A 397 -8.29 3.75 5.77
C THR A 397 -7.17 4.52 6.46
N PHE A 398 -6.17 4.97 5.71
CA PHE A 398 -5.04 5.72 6.25
C PHE A 398 -5.46 7.08 6.79
N MET A 399 -6.37 7.76 6.09
CA MET A 399 -6.98 9.01 6.60
C MET A 399 -7.80 8.76 7.87
N ALA A 400 -8.56 7.67 7.94
CA ALA A 400 -9.32 7.32 9.14
C ALA A 400 -8.39 7.10 10.36
N LEU A 401 -7.22 6.46 10.16
CA LEU A 401 -6.20 6.33 11.20
C LEU A 401 -5.65 7.70 11.62
N THR A 402 -5.41 8.58 10.67
CA THR A 402 -4.93 9.94 10.94
C THR A 402 -5.89 10.70 11.85
N TYR A 403 -7.19 10.64 11.58
CA TYR A 403 -8.21 11.25 12.45
C TYR A 403 -8.24 10.69 13.87
N TYR A 404 -7.80 9.46 14.07
CA TYR A 404 -7.67 8.89 15.40
C TYR A 404 -6.43 9.38 16.13
N LEU A 405 -5.33 9.58 15.44
CA LEU A 405 -4.02 9.92 16.04
C LEU A 405 -3.83 11.42 16.26
N ILE A 406 -4.55 12.26 15.52
CA ILE A 406 -4.55 13.72 15.61
C ILE A 406 -5.77 14.17 16.43
#